data_763b3b9b2dc8643519054bf0343505ef
#
_entry.id   763b3b9b2dc8643519054bf0343505ef
#
_cell.length_a   1.000
_cell.length_b   1.000
_cell.length_c   1.000
_cell.angle_alpha   90.00
_cell.angle_beta   90.00
_cell.angle_gamma   90.00
#
_symmetry.space_group_name_H-M   'P 1'
#
loop_
_entity.id
_entity.type
_entity.pdbx_description
1 polymer ?
#
loop_
_entity_poly.entity_id
_entity_poly.type
_entity_poly.pdbx_seq_one_letter_code
_entity_poly.pdbx_strand_id
1 'polypeptide(L)'
;MQPVELLHDRLRRLAVEDPREARKVFLVLFDSGGSALEQFLGQISSPADGRLRHLVASALRNNRDKERFAPYIIAWHEIETDEFAKRAITAALDGVKTESAAQTALAREVARLTTAIGREMAQRERLNRELEIAREVQEHLFPQRLPPAEGLDYCGECRPAREVGGDYYDFLELSDGRLGIAIGDVSGKGVGAALMMASLEASLRALASVVQDPADLMGRVNSLVCQASATNRFATLFYAEYDPATHRLTYVNAGHNPPMVLRNCDGACRVLRLETGGPVIGLLPQRYQRGVFSHELGDLVILFTDGVSESMNVRDEEWGEERLIELAKMCHGLPTREVMKRILAAAQAFAGGAPQHDDMTLVVLRMA
;
A
#
# COMPACT_ATOMS: atom_id res chain seq x y z
N MET A 1 -8.81 17.09 0.65
CA MET A 1 -9.51 17.60 1.88
C MET A 1 -10.67 18.48 1.45
N GLN A 2 -11.85 18.26 2.01
CA GLN A 2 -13.01 19.12 1.74
C GLN A 2 -12.81 20.49 2.38
N PRO A 3 -13.38 21.59 1.84
CA PRO A 3 -13.21 22.94 2.38
C PRO A 3 -13.56 23.08 3.88
N VAL A 4 -14.48 22.28 4.39
CA VAL A 4 -14.94 22.28 5.78
C VAL A 4 -13.90 21.65 6.72
N GLU A 5 -13.16 20.61 6.29
CA GLU A 5 -12.08 19.99 7.08
C GLU A 5 -10.91 20.95 7.27
N LEU A 6 -10.54 21.70 6.24
CA LEU A 6 -9.51 22.74 6.33
C LEU A 6 -9.89 23.86 7.30
N LEU A 7 -11.18 24.21 7.35
CA LEU A 7 -11.70 25.21 8.26
C LEU A 7 -11.73 24.72 9.71
N HIS A 8 -12.11 23.46 9.93
CA HIS A 8 -12.10 22.83 11.25
C HIS A 8 -10.70 22.81 11.87
N ASP A 9 -9.70 22.33 11.12
CA ASP A 9 -8.31 22.29 11.56
C ASP A 9 -7.72 23.69 11.82
N ARG A 10 -8.10 24.67 11.02
CA ARG A 10 -7.71 26.06 11.21
C ARG A 10 -8.29 26.65 12.48
N LEU A 11 -9.61 26.47 12.70
CA LEU A 11 -10.29 26.98 13.88
C LEU A 11 -9.82 26.26 15.16
N ARG A 12 -9.54 24.98 15.09
CA ARG A 12 -8.98 24.21 16.19
C ARG A 12 -7.61 24.74 16.64
N ARG A 13 -6.72 25.06 15.71
CA ARG A 13 -5.43 25.69 16.02
C ARG A 13 -5.62 27.08 16.59
N LEU A 14 -6.41 27.92 15.96
CA LEU A 14 -6.70 29.28 16.41
C LEU A 14 -7.38 29.32 17.80
N ALA A 15 -8.22 28.35 18.13
CA ALA A 15 -8.85 28.26 19.45
C ALA A 15 -7.83 28.08 20.59
N VAL A 16 -6.62 27.58 20.27
CA VAL A 16 -5.50 27.46 21.21
C VAL A 16 -4.58 28.67 21.18
N GLU A 17 -4.21 29.13 19.97
CA GLU A 17 -3.18 30.15 19.74
C GLU A 17 -3.72 31.58 19.87
N ASP A 18 -4.89 31.85 19.30
CA ASP A 18 -5.57 33.15 19.34
C ASP A 18 -7.11 32.99 19.42
N PRO A 19 -7.67 32.78 20.63
CA PRO A 19 -9.11 32.60 20.82
C PRO A 19 -9.97 33.78 20.34
N ARG A 20 -9.42 35.00 20.30
CA ARG A 20 -10.15 36.18 19.81
C ARG A 20 -10.33 36.14 18.31
N GLU A 21 -9.28 35.77 17.59
CA GLU A 21 -9.34 35.63 16.14
C GLU A 21 -10.18 34.41 15.75
N ALA A 22 -10.03 33.30 16.44
CA ALA A 22 -10.89 32.11 16.25
C ALA A 22 -12.38 32.44 16.37
N ARG A 23 -12.75 33.27 17.38
CA ARG A 23 -14.14 33.72 17.57
C ARG A 23 -14.65 34.58 16.42
N LYS A 24 -13.83 35.48 15.86
CA LYS A 24 -14.21 36.27 14.70
C LYS A 24 -14.44 35.41 13.46
N VAL A 25 -13.53 34.48 13.19
CA VAL A 25 -13.65 33.55 12.05
C VAL A 25 -14.91 32.69 12.20
N PHE A 26 -15.21 32.20 13.40
CA PHE A 26 -16.44 31.46 13.65
C PHE A 26 -17.70 32.30 13.46
N LEU A 27 -17.73 33.55 13.91
CA LEU A 27 -18.87 34.44 13.73
C LEU A 27 -19.15 34.75 12.26
N VAL A 28 -18.11 34.90 11.44
CA VAL A 28 -18.26 35.05 9.97
C VAL A 28 -18.89 33.79 9.36
N LEU A 29 -18.45 32.59 9.78
CA LEU A 29 -19.07 31.34 9.36
C LEU A 29 -20.53 31.26 9.81
N PHE A 30 -20.80 31.67 11.04
CA PHE A 30 -22.14 31.68 11.64
C PHE A 30 -23.08 32.59 10.85
N ASP A 31 -22.64 33.81 10.53
CA ASP A 31 -23.44 34.80 9.78
C ASP A 31 -23.67 34.35 8.31
N SER A 32 -22.77 33.57 7.74
CA SER A 32 -22.96 32.99 6.39
C SER A 32 -24.04 31.94 6.34
N GLY A 33 -24.34 31.30 7.48
CA GLY A 33 -25.40 30.31 7.65
C GLY A 33 -25.27 29.05 6.76
N GLY A 34 -26.36 28.29 6.67
CA GLY A 34 -26.50 27.19 5.72
C GLY A 34 -25.88 25.85 6.18
N SER A 35 -25.82 24.89 5.24
CA SER A 35 -25.39 23.51 5.48
C SER A 35 -23.91 23.40 5.92
N ALA A 36 -23.07 24.36 5.53
CA ALA A 36 -21.66 24.39 5.91
C ALA A 36 -21.46 24.62 7.42
N LEU A 37 -22.27 25.47 8.04
CA LEU A 37 -22.24 25.67 9.49
C LEU A 37 -22.70 24.42 10.24
N GLU A 38 -23.80 23.78 9.81
CA GLU A 38 -24.30 22.56 10.43
C GLU A 38 -23.32 21.39 10.30
N GLN A 39 -22.68 21.25 9.12
CA GLN A 39 -21.62 20.28 8.89
C GLN A 39 -20.40 20.54 9.80
N PHE A 40 -19.98 21.79 9.93
CA PHE A 40 -18.91 22.20 10.84
C PHE A 40 -19.23 21.87 12.29
N LEU A 41 -20.44 22.21 12.78
CA LEU A 41 -20.87 21.95 14.15
C LEU A 41 -20.91 20.43 14.45
N GLY A 42 -21.28 19.61 13.47
CA GLY A 42 -21.27 18.15 13.57
C GLY A 42 -19.86 17.55 13.67
N GLN A 43 -18.84 18.24 13.15
CA GLN A 43 -17.43 17.76 13.18
C GLN A 43 -16.73 18.03 14.52
N ILE A 44 -17.24 18.93 15.38
CA ILE A 44 -16.63 19.30 16.66
C ILE A 44 -16.94 18.25 17.74
N SER A 45 -16.51 17.02 17.55
CA SER A 45 -16.85 15.87 18.40
C SER A 45 -15.63 15.18 19.02
N SER A 46 -14.43 15.47 18.55
CA SER A 46 -13.19 14.88 19.08
C SER A 46 -12.91 15.38 20.52
N PRO A 47 -12.34 14.54 21.41
CA PRO A 47 -11.85 15.00 22.71
C PRO A 47 -10.89 16.20 22.61
N ALA A 48 -10.12 16.29 21.54
CA ALA A 48 -9.20 17.40 21.28
C ALA A 48 -9.89 18.72 20.93
N ASP A 49 -11.21 18.73 20.67
CA ASP A 49 -11.99 19.92 20.31
C ASP A 49 -12.58 20.67 21.52
N GLY A 50 -12.25 20.32 22.77
CA GLY A 50 -12.79 20.94 23.97
C GLY A 50 -12.69 22.48 23.98
N ARG A 51 -11.53 23.04 23.59
CA ARG A 51 -11.34 24.48 23.47
C ARG A 51 -12.17 25.10 22.34
N LEU A 52 -12.35 24.39 21.25
CA LEU A 52 -13.19 24.82 20.14
C LEU A 52 -14.66 24.80 20.53
N ARG A 53 -15.15 23.75 21.24
CA ARG A 53 -16.51 23.69 21.80
C ARG A 53 -16.76 24.82 22.78
N HIS A 54 -15.82 25.10 23.68
CA HIS A 54 -15.90 26.24 24.59
C HIS A 54 -16.12 27.58 23.86
N LEU A 55 -15.30 27.81 22.82
CA LEU A 55 -15.35 29.04 22.04
C LEU A 55 -16.69 29.17 21.30
N VAL A 56 -17.15 28.13 20.65
CA VAL A 56 -18.41 28.09 19.89
C VAL A 56 -19.60 28.26 20.86
N ALA A 57 -19.63 27.52 21.96
CA ALA A 57 -20.69 27.64 23.00
C ALA A 57 -20.75 29.04 23.56
N SER A 58 -19.59 29.65 23.87
CA SER A 58 -19.50 31.03 24.34
C SER A 58 -19.98 32.07 23.32
N ALA A 59 -19.77 31.81 22.02
CA ALA A 59 -20.28 32.66 20.95
C ALA A 59 -21.79 32.53 20.78
N LEU A 60 -22.36 31.34 20.96
CA LEU A 60 -23.78 31.05 20.80
C LEU A 60 -24.63 31.51 22.03
N ARG A 61 -24.03 31.65 23.20
CA ARG A 61 -24.72 31.94 24.47
C ARG A 61 -25.72 33.10 24.37
N ASN A 62 -25.36 34.18 23.72
CA ASN A 62 -26.19 35.39 23.60
C ASN A 62 -26.83 35.53 22.19
N ASN A 63 -26.82 34.50 21.39
CA ASN A 63 -27.38 34.54 20.05
C ASN A 63 -28.89 34.31 20.10
N ARG A 64 -29.66 35.07 19.29
CA ARG A 64 -31.12 34.97 19.21
C ARG A 64 -31.58 33.64 18.60
N ASP A 65 -30.77 33.03 17.73
CA ASP A 65 -31.09 31.78 17.04
C ASP A 65 -30.48 30.54 17.73
N LYS A 66 -30.06 30.67 19.00
CA LYS A 66 -29.41 29.57 19.72
C LYS A 66 -30.26 28.31 19.84
N GLU A 67 -31.59 28.44 19.81
CA GLU A 67 -32.51 27.29 19.83
C GLU A 67 -32.34 26.36 18.61
N ARG A 68 -32.02 26.92 17.46
CA ARG A 68 -31.69 26.15 16.26
C ARG A 68 -30.49 25.20 16.43
N PHE A 69 -29.53 25.62 17.27
CA PHE A 69 -28.30 24.87 17.50
C PHE A 69 -28.32 24.04 18.79
N ALA A 70 -29.45 24.09 19.54
CA ALA A 70 -29.63 23.33 20.76
C ALA A 70 -29.27 21.84 20.63
N PRO A 71 -29.61 21.09 19.57
CA PRO A 71 -29.23 19.70 19.43
C PRO A 71 -27.70 19.46 19.48
N TYR A 72 -26.91 20.33 18.85
CA TYR A 72 -25.46 20.23 18.87
C TYR A 72 -24.87 20.59 20.25
N ILE A 73 -25.41 21.64 20.89
CA ILE A 73 -24.94 22.08 22.19
C ILE A 73 -25.26 21.02 23.26
N ILE A 74 -26.43 20.39 23.21
CA ILE A 74 -26.82 19.28 24.10
C ILE A 74 -25.88 18.08 23.86
N ALA A 75 -25.62 17.74 22.59
CA ALA A 75 -24.71 16.66 22.24
C ALA A 75 -23.31 16.89 22.82
N TRP A 76 -22.78 18.10 22.70
CA TRP A 76 -21.47 18.45 23.26
C TRP A 76 -21.46 18.39 24.80
N HIS A 77 -22.55 18.76 25.47
CA HIS A 77 -22.64 18.69 26.94
C HIS A 77 -22.49 17.25 27.45
N GLU A 78 -22.99 16.28 26.70
CA GLU A 78 -22.92 14.86 27.09
C GLU A 78 -21.51 14.24 26.87
N ILE A 79 -20.77 14.72 25.89
CA ILE A 79 -19.43 14.16 25.56
C ILE A 79 -18.28 14.94 26.18
N GLU A 80 -18.53 16.16 26.70
CA GLU A 80 -17.47 17.03 27.19
C GLU A 80 -16.96 16.58 28.56
N THR A 81 -15.65 16.42 28.65
CA THR A 81 -14.93 16.02 29.87
C THR A 81 -14.15 17.17 30.50
N ASP A 82 -13.87 18.23 29.73
CA ASP A 82 -13.21 19.42 30.25
C ASP A 82 -14.23 20.31 31.01
N GLU A 83 -13.99 20.53 32.29
CA GLU A 83 -14.89 21.28 33.17
C GLU A 83 -15.09 22.73 32.72
N PHE A 84 -14.08 23.36 32.10
CA PHE A 84 -14.17 24.72 31.63
C PHE A 84 -15.04 24.84 30.38
N ALA A 85 -14.85 23.93 29.42
CA ALA A 85 -15.70 23.84 28.25
C ALA A 85 -17.14 23.47 28.62
N LYS A 86 -17.32 22.54 29.55
CA LYS A 86 -18.64 22.10 30.02
C LYS A 86 -19.45 23.22 30.65
N ARG A 87 -18.83 24.10 31.44
CA ARG A 87 -19.49 25.31 32.00
C ARG A 87 -19.96 26.26 30.90
N ALA A 88 -19.18 26.48 29.85
CA ALA A 88 -19.58 27.34 28.74
C ALA A 88 -20.76 26.75 27.96
N ILE A 89 -20.74 25.43 27.73
CA ILE A 89 -21.78 24.67 27.05
C ILE A 89 -23.07 24.73 27.87
N THR A 90 -23.01 24.50 29.21
CA THR A 90 -24.15 24.64 30.14
C THR A 90 -24.74 26.05 30.10
N ALA A 91 -23.88 27.09 30.15
CA ALA A 91 -24.32 28.48 30.05
C ALA A 91 -24.95 28.84 28.69
N ALA A 92 -24.57 28.16 27.60
CA ALA A 92 -25.21 28.34 26.30
C ALA A 92 -26.62 27.68 26.24
N LEU A 93 -26.84 26.63 27.03
CA LEU A 93 -28.14 25.96 27.16
C LEU A 93 -29.13 26.73 28.04
N ASP A 94 -28.67 27.66 28.91
CA ASP A 94 -29.54 28.46 29.76
C ASP A 94 -30.57 29.25 28.94
N GLY A 95 -31.86 29.05 29.26
CA GLY A 95 -32.98 29.70 28.58
C GLY A 95 -33.33 29.10 27.19
N VAL A 96 -32.73 27.97 26.80
CA VAL A 96 -33.21 27.18 25.68
C VAL A 96 -34.41 26.37 26.15
N LYS A 97 -35.60 26.69 25.61
CA LYS A 97 -36.82 25.90 25.90
C LYS A 97 -36.70 24.57 25.21
N THR A 98 -36.45 23.51 25.94
CA THR A 98 -36.47 22.13 25.42
C THR A 98 -37.91 21.74 25.15
N GLU A 99 -38.43 22.08 23.99
CA GLU A 99 -39.71 21.55 23.53
C GLU A 99 -39.52 20.08 23.11
N SER A 100 -40.11 19.22 23.91
CA SER A 100 -40.40 17.81 23.73
C SER A 100 -39.29 16.77 23.97
N ALA A 101 -39.70 15.67 24.61
CA ALA A 101 -38.86 14.46 24.81
C ALA A 101 -38.26 13.91 23.50
N ALA A 102 -38.89 14.16 22.37
CA ALA A 102 -38.41 13.76 21.05
C ALA A 102 -37.14 14.52 20.62
N GLN A 103 -37.04 15.84 20.88
CA GLN A 103 -35.84 16.62 20.55
C GLN A 103 -34.66 16.23 21.45
N THR A 104 -34.93 15.94 22.74
CA THR A 104 -33.91 15.46 23.66
C THR A 104 -33.38 14.07 23.26
N ALA A 105 -34.28 13.16 22.84
CA ALA A 105 -33.90 11.84 22.33
C ALA A 105 -33.08 11.92 21.05
N LEU A 106 -33.46 12.78 20.11
CA LEU A 106 -32.71 13.01 18.86
C LEU A 106 -31.32 13.59 19.16
N ALA A 107 -31.21 14.56 20.03
CA ALA A 107 -29.94 15.16 20.45
C ALA A 107 -28.99 14.12 21.08
N ARG A 108 -29.52 13.21 21.94
CA ARG A 108 -28.73 12.10 22.49
C ARG A 108 -28.26 11.14 21.46
N GLU A 109 -29.07 10.78 20.46
CA GLU A 109 -28.66 9.86 19.39
C GLU A 109 -27.63 10.51 18.46
N VAL A 110 -27.78 11.78 18.11
CA VAL A 110 -26.78 12.56 17.36
C VAL A 110 -25.45 12.58 18.13
N ALA A 111 -25.45 12.85 19.43
CA ALA A 111 -24.24 12.83 20.25
C ALA A 111 -23.55 11.46 20.25
N ARG A 112 -24.34 10.39 20.40
CA ARG A 112 -23.84 9.01 20.39
C ARG A 112 -23.17 8.64 19.06
N LEU A 113 -23.84 8.95 17.95
CA LEU A 113 -23.32 8.68 16.61
C LEU A 113 -22.06 9.50 16.32
N THR A 114 -22.06 10.78 16.66
CA THR A 114 -20.91 11.67 16.46
C THR A 114 -19.69 11.20 17.26
N THR A 115 -19.89 10.75 18.50
CA THR A 115 -18.82 10.18 19.33
C THR A 115 -18.28 8.87 18.75
N ALA A 116 -19.17 8.01 18.26
CA ALA A 116 -18.79 6.74 17.62
C ALA A 116 -17.96 6.98 16.37
N ILE A 117 -18.40 7.87 15.48
CA ILE A 117 -17.68 8.27 14.26
C ILE A 117 -16.31 8.87 14.61
N GLY A 118 -16.24 9.77 15.59
CA GLY A 118 -14.97 10.37 16.02
C GLY A 118 -13.96 9.34 16.54
N ARG A 119 -14.42 8.33 17.28
CA ARG A 119 -13.56 7.22 17.75
C ARG A 119 -13.07 6.35 16.59
N GLU A 120 -13.96 6.02 15.66
CA GLU A 120 -13.64 5.22 14.49
C GLU A 120 -12.62 5.93 13.59
N MET A 121 -12.80 7.24 13.34
CA MET A 121 -11.85 8.05 12.57
C MET A 121 -10.47 8.10 13.25
N ALA A 122 -10.41 8.33 14.57
CA ALA A 122 -9.15 8.36 15.30
C ALA A 122 -8.43 6.99 15.29
N GLN A 123 -9.19 5.90 15.38
CA GLN A 123 -8.64 4.55 15.28
C GLN A 123 -8.12 4.27 13.86
N ARG A 124 -8.84 4.69 12.84
CA ARG A 124 -8.42 4.55 11.43
C ARG A 124 -7.16 5.36 11.13
N GLU A 125 -7.07 6.60 11.61
CA GLU A 125 -5.86 7.42 11.46
C GLU A 125 -4.63 6.80 12.15
N ARG A 126 -4.84 6.19 13.33
CA ARG A 126 -3.76 5.49 14.03
C ARG A 126 -3.29 4.27 13.24
N LEU A 127 -4.24 3.46 12.74
CA LEU A 127 -3.92 2.29 11.94
C LEU A 127 -3.19 2.67 10.64
N ASN A 128 -3.63 3.71 9.96
CA ASN A 128 -2.97 4.20 8.75
C ASN A 128 -1.52 4.61 9.04
N ARG A 129 -1.25 5.31 10.14
CA ARG A 129 0.14 5.66 10.54
C ARG A 129 0.99 4.43 10.83
N GLU A 130 0.44 3.40 11.48
CA GLU A 130 1.14 2.15 11.73
C GLU A 130 1.46 1.42 10.41
N LEU A 131 0.55 1.47 9.44
CA LEU A 131 0.77 0.90 8.10
C LEU A 131 1.78 1.70 7.27
N GLU A 132 1.81 3.03 7.38
CA GLU A 132 2.84 3.87 6.74
C GLU A 132 4.25 3.50 7.25
N ILE A 133 4.41 3.30 8.57
CA ILE A 133 5.67 2.84 9.14
C ILE A 133 6.05 1.45 8.61
N ALA A 134 5.08 0.52 8.55
CA ALA A 134 5.31 -0.81 8.01
C ALA A 134 5.75 -0.76 6.53
N ARG A 135 5.17 0.14 5.73
CA ARG A 135 5.56 0.40 4.35
C ARG A 135 7.00 0.91 4.25
N GLU A 136 7.37 1.90 5.03
CA GLU A 136 8.75 2.42 5.06
C GLU A 136 9.76 1.31 5.38
N VAL A 137 9.46 0.42 6.34
CA VAL A 137 10.30 -0.73 6.66
C VAL A 137 10.38 -1.69 5.48
N GLN A 138 9.24 -2.00 4.83
CA GLN A 138 9.20 -2.91 3.69
C GLN A 138 9.96 -2.36 2.48
N GLU A 139 9.88 -1.06 2.20
CA GLU A 139 10.63 -0.42 1.11
C GLU A 139 12.16 -0.60 1.26
N HIS A 140 12.66 -0.75 2.48
CA HIS A 140 14.08 -1.03 2.75
C HIS A 140 14.48 -2.50 2.51
N LEU A 141 13.52 -3.43 2.41
CA LEU A 141 13.80 -4.82 2.06
C LEU A 141 14.09 -4.99 0.55
N PHE A 142 13.59 -4.08 -0.29
CA PHE A 142 13.90 -4.08 -1.71
C PHE A 142 15.34 -3.59 -1.98
N PRO A 143 15.93 -3.94 -3.13
CA PRO A 143 17.28 -3.55 -3.49
C PRO A 143 17.47 -2.04 -3.50
N GLN A 144 18.28 -1.51 -2.60
CA GLN A 144 18.62 -0.08 -2.53
C GLN A 144 19.75 0.28 -3.51
N ARG A 145 20.49 -0.72 -3.97
CA ARG A 145 21.58 -0.60 -4.94
C ARG A 145 21.55 -1.83 -5.85
N LEU A 146 21.94 -1.63 -7.08
CA LEU A 146 22.15 -2.73 -8.02
C LEU A 146 23.61 -3.18 -7.93
N PRO A 147 23.90 -4.45 -7.53
CA PRO A 147 25.23 -5.00 -7.58
C PRO A 147 25.79 -4.94 -9.00
N PRO A 148 27.10 -4.70 -9.20
CA PRO A 148 27.68 -4.73 -10.54
C PRO A 148 27.61 -6.17 -11.09
N ALA A 149 27.18 -6.32 -12.34
CA ALA A 149 27.16 -7.61 -13.05
C ALA A 149 27.67 -7.40 -14.46
N GLU A 150 28.83 -7.99 -14.76
CA GLU A 150 29.43 -7.87 -16.08
C GLU A 150 28.54 -8.56 -17.15
N GLY A 151 28.33 -7.91 -18.29
CA GLY A 151 27.50 -8.45 -19.35
C GLY A 151 26.00 -8.48 -19.08
N LEU A 152 25.50 -7.73 -18.06
CA LEU A 152 24.09 -7.67 -17.72
C LEU A 152 23.63 -6.23 -17.48
N ASP A 153 22.65 -5.74 -18.26
CA ASP A 153 21.84 -4.57 -17.95
C ASP A 153 20.55 -5.05 -17.29
N TYR A 154 20.21 -4.52 -16.09
CA TYR A 154 19.06 -5.01 -15.36
C TYR A 154 18.43 -3.95 -14.44
N CYS A 155 17.17 -4.14 -14.15
CA CYS A 155 16.41 -3.31 -13.20
C CYS A 155 15.20 -4.07 -12.68
N GLY A 156 14.62 -3.57 -11.57
CA GLY A 156 13.39 -4.08 -11.00
C GLY A 156 12.58 -2.96 -10.36
N GLU A 157 11.27 -3.14 -10.31
CA GLU A 157 10.33 -2.23 -9.65
C GLU A 157 9.15 -3.04 -9.11
N CYS A 158 8.73 -2.70 -7.88
CA CYS A 158 7.52 -3.22 -7.26
C CYS A 158 6.58 -2.04 -6.93
N ARG A 159 5.31 -2.19 -7.27
CA ARG A 159 4.23 -1.24 -6.97
C ARG A 159 3.17 -1.95 -6.16
N PRO A 160 3.18 -1.82 -4.84
CA PRO A 160 2.15 -2.42 -4.01
C PRO A 160 0.76 -1.86 -4.31
N ALA A 161 -0.27 -2.72 -4.27
CA ALA A 161 -1.67 -2.33 -4.43
C ALA A 161 -2.25 -1.70 -3.15
N ARG A 162 -1.63 -2.00 -2.01
CA ARG A 162 -1.99 -1.47 -0.68
C ARG A 162 -0.79 -0.81 -0.03
N GLU A 163 -0.94 -0.42 1.23
CA GLU A 163 0.14 0.18 2.02
C GLU A 163 1.35 -0.74 2.13
N VAL A 164 1.13 -2.07 2.25
CA VAL A 164 2.17 -3.11 2.24
C VAL A 164 1.74 -4.25 1.33
N GLY A 165 2.71 -4.86 0.63
CA GLY A 165 2.51 -5.90 -0.38
C GLY A 165 3.06 -7.28 0.00
N GLY A 166 2.61 -8.29 -0.75
CA GLY A 166 3.13 -9.67 -0.72
C GLY A 166 4.27 -9.92 -1.69
N ASP A 167 4.39 -9.09 -2.71
CA ASP A 167 5.39 -9.20 -3.75
C ASP A 167 6.81 -8.93 -3.25
N TYR A 168 7.75 -9.63 -3.86
CA TYR A 168 9.17 -9.53 -3.56
C TYR A 168 10.00 -9.59 -4.83
N TYR A 169 11.06 -8.79 -4.91
CA TYR A 169 12.17 -9.00 -5.85
C TYR A 169 13.49 -8.60 -5.22
N ASP A 170 14.58 -9.21 -5.69
CA ASP A 170 15.90 -8.92 -5.14
C ASP A 170 17.03 -9.19 -6.13
N PHE A 171 18.18 -8.54 -5.86
CA PHE A 171 19.44 -8.75 -6.54
C PHE A 171 20.53 -8.98 -5.49
N LEU A 172 21.07 -10.20 -5.47
CA LEU A 172 22.00 -10.66 -4.44
C LEU A 172 23.42 -10.76 -5.03
N GLU A 173 24.34 -10.04 -4.44
CA GLU A 173 25.77 -10.22 -4.76
C GLU A 173 26.27 -11.53 -4.13
N LEU A 174 26.67 -12.49 -4.94
CA LEU A 174 27.18 -13.76 -4.50
C LEU A 174 28.72 -13.72 -4.38
N SER A 175 29.27 -14.55 -3.48
CA SER A 175 30.69 -14.51 -3.10
C SER A 175 31.70 -14.78 -4.23
N ASP A 176 31.25 -15.34 -5.34
CA ASP A 176 32.08 -15.73 -6.50
C ASP A 176 31.85 -14.83 -7.74
N GLY A 177 31.26 -13.65 -7.53
CA GLY A 177 30.99 -12.69 -8.62
C GLY A 177 29.75 -13.00 -9.46
N ARG A 178 28.98 -14.04 -9.11
CA ARG A 178 27.66 -14.28 -9.68
C ARG A 178 26.63 -13.32 -9.08
N LEU A 179 25.54 -13.10 -9.83
CA LEU A 179 24.40 -12.31 -9.36
C LEU A 179 23.21 -13.24 -9.11
N GLY A 180 22.71 -13.26 -7.89
CA GLY A 180 21.41 -13.85 -7.56
C GLY A 180 20.27 -12.91 -7.94
N ILE A 181 19.21 -13.44 -8.53
CA ILE A 181 18.03 -12.71 -8.99
C ILE A 181 16.81 -13.44 -8.45
N ALA A 182 15.95 -12.74 -7.72
CA ALA A 182 14.73 -13.31 -7.14
C ALA A 182 13.50 -12.48 -7.51
N ILE A 183 12.38 -13.16 -7.70
CA ILE A 183 11.05 -12.57 -7.76
C ILE A 183 10.05 -13.57 -7.21
N GLY A 184 9.08 -13.10 -6.43
CA GLY A 184 8.06 -13.94 -5.82
C GLY A 184 6.82 -13.17 -5.42
N ASP A 185 5.76 -13.90 -5.15
CA ASP A 185 4.50 -13.39 -4.64
C ASP A 185 3.98 -14.30 -3.52
N VAL A 186 3.52 -13.68 -2.45
CA VAL A 186 2.94 -14.36 -1.27
C VAL A 186 1.42 -14.33 -1.35
N SER A 187 0.82 -15.50 -1.29
CA SER A 187 -0.64 -15.67 -1.30
C SER A 187 -1.36 -14.81 -0.26
N GLY A 188 -2.35 -14.04 -0.71
CA GLY A 188 -3.11 -13.09 0.11
C GLY A 188 -2.52 -11.69 0.11
N LYS A 189 -3.13 -10.76 0.84
CA LYS A 189 -2.78 -9.32 0.78
C LYS A 189 -2.62 -8.70 2.16
N GLY A 190 -1.92 -7.57 2.21
CA GLY A 190 -1.72 -6.77 3.42
C GLY A 190 -0.69 -7.35 4.39
N VAL A 191 -0.77 -6.96 5.67
CA VAL A 191 0.27 -7.19 6.68
C VAL A 191 0.72 -8.66 6.78
N GLY A 192 -0.21 -9.60 6.68
CA GLY A 192 0.15 -11.02 6.80
C GLY A 192 0.98 -11.54 5.62
N ALA A 193 0.73 -11.06 4.40
CA ALA A 193 1.55 -11.36 3.23
C ALA A 193 2.92 -10.67 3.33
N ALA A 194 2.93 -9.40 3.73
CA ALA A 194 4.15 -8.62 3.93
C ALA A 194 5.12 -9.25 4.96
N LEU A 195 4.60 -9.78 6.07
CA LEU A 195 5.42 -10.47 7.08
C LEU A 195 6.01 -11.79 6.54
N MET A 196 5.24 -12.55 5.77
CA MET A 196 5.74 -13.77 5.15
C MET A 196 6.78 -13.44 4.07
N MET A 197 6.57 -12.37 3.28
CA MET A 197 7.54 -11.86 2.31
C MET A 197 8.86 -11.51 2.98
N ALA A 198 8.83 -10.76 4.09
CA ALA A 198 10.03 -10.41 4.85
C ALA A 198 10.77 -11.65 5.40
N SER A 199 10.03 -12.67 5.85
CA SER A 199 10.62 -13.95 6.28
C SER A 199 11.25 -14.71 5.12
N LEU A 200 10.62 -14.71 3.94
CA LEU A 200 11.13 -15.32 2.71
C LEU A 200 12.43 -14.62 2.27
N GLU A 201 12.42 -13.30 2.21
CA GLU A 201 13.58 -12.47 1.86
C GLU A 201 14.76 -12.75 2.79
N ALA A 202 14.56 -12.67 4.12
CA ALA A 202 15.60 -12.91 5.10
C ALA A 202 16.18 -14.35 4.98
N SER A 203 15.32 -15.34 4.76
CA SER A 203 15.74 -16.74 4.56
C SER A 203 16.55 -16.91 3.28
N LEU A 204 16.12 -16.31 2.18
CA LEU A 204 16.82 -16.37 0.89
C LEU A 204 18.18 -15.70 0.99
N ARG A 205 18.26 -14.47 1.49
CA ARG A 205 19.52 -13.73 1.64
C ARG A 205 20.52 -14.46 2.54
N ALA A 206 20.07 -14.98 3.67
CA ALA A 206 20.94 -15.70 4.60
C ALA A 206 21.51 -16.98 3.99
N LEU A 207 20.72 -17.71 3.20
CA LEU A 207 21.13 -18.99 2.64
C LEU A 207 21.86 -18.87 1.29
N ALA A 208 21.54 -17.87 0.48
CA ALA A 208 22.18 -17.65 -0.83
C ALA A 208 23.70 -17.44 -0.73
N SER A 209 24.21 -16.92 0.39
CA SER A 209 25.64 -16.73 0.62
C SER A 209 26.40 -18.01 0.96
N VAL A 210 25.71 -19.09 1.38
CA VAL A 210 26.33 -20.31 1.91
C VAL A 210 25.92 -21.57 1.15
N VAL A 211 24.80 -21.59 0.44
CA VAL A 211 24.29 -22.73 -0.33
C VAL A 211 24.54 -22.49 -1.81
N GLN A 212 25.38 -23.30 -2.43
CA GLN A 212 25.82 -23.09 -3.82
C GLN A 212 24.84 -23.64 -4.88
N ASP A 213 24.08 -24.67 -4.57
CA ASP A 213 23.13 -25.24 -5.53
C ASP A 213 21.75 -24.60 -5.36
N PRO A 214 21.20 -23.92 -6.39
CA PRO A 214 19.91 -23.25 -6.31
C PRO A 214 18.74 -24.16 -5.91
N ALA A 215 18.79 -25.45 -6.27
CA ALA A 215 17.73 -26.39 -5.89
C ALA A 215 17.79 -26.76 -4.39
N ASP A 216 18.99 -26.93 -3.85
CA ASP A 216 19.20 -27.12 -2.41
C ASP A 216 18.84 -25.86 -1.62
N LEU A 217 19.24 -24.69 -2.14
CA LEU A 217 18.86 -23.37 -1.57
C LEU A 217 17.33 -23.28 -1.45
N MET A 218 16.62 -23.51 -2.55
CA MET A 218 15.17 -23.44 -2.60
C MET A 218 14.51 -24.43 -1.61
N GLY A 219 15.04 -25.66 -1.49
CA GLY A 219 14.57 -26.67 -0.54
C GLY A 219 14.72 -26.22 0.93
N ARG A 220 15.84 -25.56 1.26
CA ARG A 220 16.09 -25.02 2.62
C ARG A 220 15.21 -23.82 2.91
N VAL A 221 15.07 -22.87 1.98
CA VAL A 221 14.15 -21.73 2.09
C VAL A 221 12.74 -22.24 2.33
N ASN A 222 12.25 -23.18 1.52
CA ASN A 222 10.95 -23.80 1.70
C ASN A 222 10.78 -24.41 3.11
N SER A 223 11.79 -25.12 3.59
CA SER A 223 11.73 -25.75 4.93
C SER A 223 11.61 -24.71 6.05
N LEU A 224 12.34 -23.59 5.95
CA LEU A 224 12.25 -22.50 6.92
C LEU A 224 10.89 -21.80 6.88
N VAL A 225 10.38 -21.52 5.68
CA VAL A 225 9.07 -20.90 5.52
C VAL A 225 7.94 -21.79 6.02
N CYS A 226 7.99 -23.11 5.75
CA CYS A 226 7.04 -24.08 6.31
C CYS A 226 7.03 -24.11 7.85
N GLN A 227 8.20 -23.95 8.48
CA GLN A 227 8.31 -23.91 9.95
C GLN A 227 7.80 -22.58 10.55
N ALA A 228 8.02 -21.48 9.84
CA ALA A 228 7.60 -20.14 10.29
C ALA A 228 6.12 -19.84 10.03
N SER A 229 5.52 -20.49 9.01
CA SER A 229 4.13 -20.27 8.62
C SER A 229 3.18 -21.08 9.52
N ALA A 230 2.48 -20.39 10.42
CA ALA A 230 1.39 -20.95 11.23
C ALA A 230 0.05 -21.01 10.48
N THR A 231 -0.01 -20.57 9.23
CA THR A 231 -1.22 -20.41 8.42
C THR A 231 -1.04 -21.11 7.07
N ASN A 232 -2.13 -21.52 6.43
CA ASN A 232 -2.15 -22.10 5.08
C ASN A 232 -1.77 -21.08 3.98
N ARG A 233 -0.71 -20.29 4.20
CA ARG A 233 -0.16 -19.35 3.24
C ARG A 233 1.00 -20.01 2.51
N PHE A 234 1.15 -19.66 1.24
CA PHE A 234 2.24 -20.10 0.39
C PHE A 234 2.80 -18.91 -0.39
N ALA A 235 3.97 -19.09 -0.95
CA ALA A 235 4.57 -18.12 -1.85
C ALA A 235 5.00 -18.80 -3.15
N THR A 236 4.83 -18.10 -4.25
CA THR A 236 5.53 -18.41 -5.48
C THR A 236 6.91 -17.75 -5.44
N LEU A 237 7.94 -18.41 -5.96
CA LEU A 237 9.28 -17.84 -6.01
C LEU A 237 10.03 -18.33 -7.23
N PHE A 238 10.59 -17.41 -7.99
CA PHE A 238 11.62 -17.70 -8.98
C PHE A 238 12.96 -17.19 -8.45
N TYR A 239 13.98 -18.03 -8.49
CA TYR A 239 15.36 -17.67 -8.15
C TYR A 239 16.31 -18.11 -9.24
N ALA A 240 17.24 -17.25 -9.63
CA ALA A 240 18.25 -17.54 -10.63
C ALA A 240 19.61 -16.98 -10.22
N GLU A 241 20.68 -17.63 -10.66
CA GLU A 241 22.06 -17.18 -10.55
C GLU A 241 22.62 -16.93 -11.95
N TYR A 242 22.95 -15.68 -12.21
CA TYR A 242 23.64 -15.27 -13.42
C TYR A 242 25.14 -15.42 -13.22
N ASP A 243 25.78 -16.17 -14.10
CA ASP A 243 27.22 -16.37 -14.11
C ASP A 243 27.82 -15.72 -15.39
N PRO A 244 28.53 -14.60 -15.28
CA PRO A 244 29.12 -13.92 -16.42
C PRO A 244 30.22 -14.71 -17.09
N ALA A 245 30.94 -15.58 -16.34
CA ALA A 245 32.08 -16.35 -16.92
C ALA A 245 31.63 -17.49 -17.83
N THR A 246 30.47 -18.09 -17.53
CA THR A 246 29.96 -19.25 -18.30
C THR A 246 28.81 -18.90 -19.24
N HIS A 247 28.33 -17.65 -19.21
CA HIS A 247 27.14 -17.20 -19.95
C HIS A 247 25.90 -18.07 -19.67
N ARG A 248 25.67 -18.37 -18.39
CA ARG A 248 24.56 -19.21 -17.93
C ARG A 248 23.73 -18.55 -16.90
N LEU A 249 22.45 -18.82 -16.97
CA LEU A 249 21.47 -18.54 -15.90
C LEU A 249 21.01 -19.88 -15.33
N THR A 250 21.44 -20.21 -14.13
CA THR A 250 21.00 -21.41 -13.40
C THR A 250 19.84 -21.01 -12.52
N TYR A 251 18.68 -21.67 -12.63
CA TYR A 251 17.47 -21.19 -11.98
C TYR A 251 16.60 -22.30 -11.38
N VAL A 252 15.70 -21.91 -10.50
CA VAL A 252 14.61 -22.73 -9.96
C VAL A 252 13.32 -21.90 -9.97
N ASN A 253 12.27 -22.46 -10.56
CA ASN A 253 10.93 -21.88 -10.50
C ASN A 253 10.09 -22.66 -9.48
N ALA A 254 9.77 -22.06 -8.35
CA ALA A 254 8.91 -22.64 -7.31
C ALA A 254 7.46 -22.12 -7.47
N GLY A 255 6.82 -22.54 -8.57
CA GLY A 255 5.41 -22.22 -8.86
C GLY A 255 5.12 -20.76 -9.22
N HIS A 256 6.15 -19.99 -9.57
CA HIS A 256 5.99 -18.60 -10.01
C HIS A 256 5.65 -18.52 -11.50
N ASN A 257 5.06 -17.41 -11.94
CA ASN A 257 4.83 -17.12 -13.36
C ASN A 257 6.14 -17.29 -14.14
N PRO A 258 6.21 -18.21 -15.11
CA PRO A 258 7.49 -18.52 -15.74
C PRO A 258 8.08 -17.30 -16.46
N PRO A 259 9.29 -16.86 -16.10
CA PRO A 259 9.94 -15.75 -16.80
C PRO A 259 10.01 -15.98 -18.30
N MET A 260 9.81 -14.91 -19.05
CA MET A 260 9.87 -14.92 -20.51
C MET A 260 11.26 -14.50 -20.97
N VAL A 261 11.83 -15.27 -21.91
CA VAL A 261 13.05 -14.87 -22.63
C VAL A 261 12.69 -14.57 -24.08
N LEU A 262 12.91 -13.34 -24.50
CA LEU A 262 12.72 -12.89 -25.87
C LEU A 262 14.08 -12.92 -26.59
N ARG A 263 14.19 -13.73 -27.62
CA ARG A 263 15.43 -13.97 -28.38
C ARG A 263 15.22 -13.67 -29.86
N ASN A 264 16.22 -13.02 -30.47
CA ASN A 264 16.29 -12.74 -31.92
C ASN A 264 15.06 -11.93 -32.43
N CYS A 265 14.65 -10.89 -31.73
CA CYS A 265 13.45 -10.15 -32.09
C CYS A 265 13.60 -9.20 -33.29
N ASP A 266 14.80 -9.10 -33.90
CA ASP A 266 15.02 -8.37 -35.17
C ASP A 266 14.45 -9.13 -36.40
N GLY A 267 13.90 -10.34 -36.16
CA GLY A 267 13.24 -11.18 -37.16
C GLY A 267 12.08 -11.94 -36.56
N ALA A 268 12.09 -13.27 -36.61
CA ALA A 268 11.11 -14.11 -35.94
C ALA A 268 11.47 -14.23 -34.45
N CYS A 269 10.87 -13.37 -33.61
CA CYS A 269 11.09 -13.38 -32.18
C CYS A 269 10.65 -14.70 -31.54
N ARG A 270 11.57 -15.37 -30.85
CA ARG A 270 11.29 -16.59 -30.08
C ARG A 270 11.08 -16.23 -28.62
N VAL A 271 9.95 -16.67 -28.06
CA VAL A 271 9.65 -16.56 -26.65
C VAL A 271 9.87 -17.90 -25.98
N LEU A 272 10.81 -17.97 -25.06
CA LEU A 272 11.10 -19.14 -24.24
C LEU A 272 10.59 -18.91 -22.82
N ARG A 273 10.31 -19.99 -22.07
CA ARG A 273 9.84 -19.94 -20.69
C ARG A 273 10.79 -20.68 -19.76
N LEU A 274 11.07 -20.09 -18.60
CA LEU A 274 11.91 -20.69 -17.57
C LEU A 274 11.01 -21.37 -16.51
N GLU A 275 10.65 -22.63 -16.79
CA GLU A 275 9.63 -23.37 -16.02
C GLU A 275 10.20 -24.37 -15.02
N THR A 276 11.47 -24.82 -15.21
CA THR A 276 12.04 -25.90 -14.38
C THR A 276 12.13 -25.53 -12.92
N GLY A 277 11.64 -26.41 -12.05
CA GLY A 277 11.70 -26.13 -10.61
C GLY A 277 10.87 -27.12 -9.79
N GLY A 278 9.79 -26.65 -9.19
CA GLY A 278 8.91 -27.43 -8.32
C GLY A 278 7.69 -26.65 -7.87
N PRO A 279 6.93 -27.16 -6.90
CA PRO A 279 5.75 -26.48 -6.39
C PRO A 279 6.06 -25.24 -5.56
N VAL A 280 5.04 -24.48 -5.23
CA VAL A 280 5.10 -23.28 -4.40
C VAL A 280 5.75 -23.53 -3.03
N ILE A 281 6.29 -22.47 -2.42
CA ILE A 281 6.97 -22.50 -1.12
C ILE A 281 5.96 -22.35 0.02
N GLY A 282 6.21 -23.04 1.14
CA GLY A 282 5.50 -22.85 2.40
C GLY A 282 4.35 -23.81 2.65
N LEU A 283 3.98 -24.68 1.70
CA LEU A 283 2.93 -25.68 1.90
C LEU A 283 3.47 -26.96 2.55
N LEU A 284 4.45 -27.58 1.91
CA LEU A 284 5.03 -28.86 2.34
C LEU A 284 6.53 -28.90 2.03
N PRO A 285 7.35 -29.61 2.81
CA PRO A 285 8.74 -29.86 2.44
C PRO A 285 8.84 -30.53 1.07
N GLN A 286 9.61 -29.93 0.17
CA GLN A 286 9.73 -30.36 -1.22
C GLN A 286 11.19 -30.38 -1.67
N ARG A 287 11.44 -31.13 -2.74
CA ARG A 287 12.70 -31.05 -3.51
C ARG A 287 12.43 -30.31 -4.81
N TYR A 288 13.39 -29.47 -5.21
CA TYR A 288 13.30 -28.68 -6.41
C TYR A 288 14.30 -29.20 -7.46
N GLN A 289 14.03 -28.90 -8.72
CA GLN A 289 14.94 -29.19 -9.82
C GLN A 289 15.50 -27.87 -10.34
N ARG A 290 16.77 -27.84 -10.63
CA ARG A 290 17.40 -26.70 -11.29
C ARG A 290 17.28 -26.79 -12.80
N GLY A 291 16.94 -25.66 -13.44
CA GLY A 291 17.07 -25.43 -14.86
C GLY A 291 18.37 -24.70 -15.15
N VAL A 292 18.90 -24.91 -16.37
CA VAL A 292 20.05 -24.15 -16.88
C VAL A 292 19.66 -23.55 -18.22
N PHE A 293 19.81 -22.25 -18.34
CA PHE A 293 19.56 -21.51 -19.55
C PHE A 293 20.87 -20.89 -20.05
N SER A 294 21.31 -21.26 -21.24
CA SER A 294 22.45 -20.62 -21.93
C SER A 294 21.92 -19.41 -22.68
N HIS A 295 22.29 -18.24 -22.20
CA HIS A 295 21.83 -16.98 -22.80
C HIS A 295 22.69 -16.60 -24.02
N GLU A 296 22.10 -15.81 -24.90
CA GLU A 296 22.76 -15.19 -26.05
C GLU A 296 22.76 -13.67 -25.86
N LEU A 297 23.72 -13.01 -26.51
CA LEU A 297 23.80 -11.56 -26.53
C LEU A 297 22.50 -10.96 -27.05
N GLY A 298 21.93 -9.99 -26.31
CA GLY A 298 20.68 -9.33 -26.67
C GLY A 298 19.43 -10.02 -26.14
N ASP A 299 19.52 -11.22 -25.54
CA ASP A 299 18.35 -11.83 -24.88
C ASP A 299 17.75 -10.87 -23.87
N LEU A 300 16.45 -10.68 -23.97
CA LEU A 300 15.67 -9.89 -23.02
C LEU A 300 14.84 -10.83 -22.12
N VAL A 301 15.13 -10.83 -20.83
CA VAL A 301 14.40 -11.66 -19.85
C VAL A 301 13.46 -10.78 -19.05
N ILE A 302 12.19 -11.18 -18.97
CA ILE A 302 11.15 -10.49 -18.23
C ILE A 302 10.60 -11.42 -17.18
N LEU A 303 10.74 -11.01 -15.91
CA LEU A 303 10.15 -11.67 -14.77
C LEU A 303 9.03 -10.75 -14.26
N PHE A 304 7.89 -11.29 -13.92
CA PHE A 304 6.72 -10.51 -13.52
C PHE A 304 5.81 -11.29 -12.59
N THR A 305 5.13 -10.59 -11.69
CA THR A 305 4.04 -11.15 -10.90
C THR A 305 2.72 -11.01 -11.65
N ASP A 306 1.73 -11.78 -11.27
CA ASP A 306 0.40 -11.83 -11.92
C ASP A 306 -0.29 -10.47 -11.94
N GLY A 307 -0.08 -9.61 -10.90
CA GLY A 307 -0.63 -8.25 -10.89
C GLY A 307 -0.23 -7.39 -12.10
N VAL A 308 0.85 -7.74 -12.83
CA VAL A 308 1.19 -7.07 -14.09
C VAL A 308 0.29 -7.57 -15.23
N SER A 309 0.18 -8.88 -15.42
CA SER A 309 -0.60 -9.49 -16.51
C SER A 309 -2.10 -9.46 -16.25
N GLU A 310 -2.53 -9.57 -14.99
CA GLU A 310 -3.92 -9.55 -14.56
C GLU A 310 -4.42 -8.14 -14.21
N SER A 311 -3.69 -7.08 -14.59
CA SER A 311 -4.17 -5.70 -14.46
C SER A 311 -5.53 -5.56 -15.14
N MET A 312 -6.57 -5.22 -14.36
CA MET A 312 -7.95 -5.13 -14.83
C MET A 312 -8.33 -3.71 -15.21
N ASN A 313 -9.15 -3.58 -16.26
CA ASN A 313 -9.77 -2.30 -16.61
C ASN A 313 -11.15 -2.16 -15.94
N VAL A 314 -11.82 -1.02 -16.17
CA VAL A 314 -13.17 -0.72 -15.63
C VAL A 314 -14.28 -1.68 -16.13
N ARG A 315 -13.99 -2.60 -17.03
CA ARG A 315 -14.90 -3.63 -17.55
C ARG A 315 -14.55 -5.03 -17.07
N ASP A 316 -13.66 -5.14 -16.09
CA ASP A 316 -13.10 -6.39 -15.56
C ASP A 316 -12.40 -7.26 -16.64
N GLU A 317 -11.82 -6.63 -17.67
CA GLU A 317 -10.99 -7.31 -18.65
C GLU A 317 -9.53 -7.25 -18.19
N GLU A 318 -8.79 -8.35 -18.27
CA GLU A 318 -7.37 -8.42 -17.95
C GLU A 318 -6.51 -7.88 -19.10
N TRP A 319 -5.36 -7.29 -18.76
CA TRP A 319 -4.37 -6.85 -19.75
C TRP A 319 -3.80 -8.04 -20.52
N GLY A 320 -3.43 -9.09 -19.83
CA GLY A 320 -3.01 -10.39 -20.37
C GLY A 320 -1.54 -10.46 -20.79
N GLU A 321 -0.99 -11.67 -20.73
CA GLU A 321 0.40 -11.93 -21.14
C GLU A 321 0.67 -11.68 -22.61
N GLU A 322 -0.32 -11.85 -23.49
CA GLU A 322 -0.14 -11.61 -24.92
C GLU A 322 0.24 -10.17 -25.22
N ARG A 323 -0.44 -9.20 -24.57
CA ARG A 323 -0.09 -7.77 -24.74
C ARG A 323 1.27 -7.45 -24.12
N LEU A 324 1.62 -8.10 -23.00
CA LEU A 324 2.94 -7.98 -22.39
C LEU A 324 4.03 -8.44 -23.36
N ILE A 325 3.86 -9.60 -23.97
CA ILE A 325 4.81 -10.17 -24.96
C ILE A 325 4.95 -9.26 -26.18
N GLU A 326 3.84 -8.79 -26.77
CA GLU A 326 3.90 -7.94 -27.95
C GLU A 326 4.58 -6.59 -27.66
N LEU A 327 4.29 -5.99 -26.50
CA LEU A 327 4.98 -4.77 -26.07
C LEU A 327 6.48 -5.01 -25.84
N ALA A 328 6.83 -6.11 -25.20
CA ALA A 328 8.22 -6.48 -24.94
C ALA A 328 9.01 -6.70 -26.25
N LYS A 329 8.41 -7.32 -27.27
CA LYS A 329 9.00 -7.43 -28.62
C LYS A 329 9.29 -6.07 -29.24
N MET A 330 8.33 -5.14 -29.15
CA MET A 330 8.52 -3.77 -29.67
C MET A 330 9.62 -3.00 -28.92
N CYS A 331 9.86 -3.35 -27.67
CA CYS A 331 10.85 -2.70 -26.81
C CYS A 331 12.22 -3.43 -26.79
N HIS A 332 12.39 -4.51 -27.53
CA HIS A 332 13.56 -5.41 -27.41
C HIS A 332 14.90 -4.69 -27.49
N GLY A 333 15.06 -3.69 -28.35
CA GLY A 333 16.31 -2.92 -28.52
C GLY A 333 16.56 -1.80 -27.49
N LEU A 334 15.63 -1.56 -26.54
CA LEU A 334 15.70 -0.44 -25.60
C LEU A 334 16.44 -0.83 -24.31
N PRO A 335 17.03 0.13 -23.55
CA PRO A 335 17.55 -0.12 -22.21
C PRO A 335 16.50 -0.71 -21.28
N THR A 336 16.90 -1.58 -20.35
CA THR A 336 15.97 -2.31 -19.46
C THR A 336 15.01 -1.39 -18.68
N ARG A 337 15.50 -0.27 -18.19
CA ARG A 337 14.66 0.74 -17.50
C ARG A 337 13.58 1.34 -18.38
N GLU A 338 13.86 1.51 -19.68
CA GLU A 338 12.86 2.02 -20.63
C GLU A 338 11.83 0.94 -20.97
N VAL A 339 12.26 -0.32 -21.14
CA VAL A 339 11.36 -1.48 -21.30
C VAL A 339 10.41 -1.57 -20.11
N MET A 340 10.93 -1.55 -18.89
CA MET A 340 10.15 -1.62 -17.65
C MET A 340 9.13 -0.49 -17.56
N LYS A 341 9.55 0.76 -17.77
CA LYS A 341 8.65 1.92 -17.75
C LYS A 341 7.49 1.79 -18.74
N ARG A 342 7.77 1.32 -19.97
CA ARG A 342 6.75 1.14 -20.99
C ARG A 342 5.75 0.06 -20.63
N ILE A 343 6.22 -1.06 -20.09
CA ILE A 343 5.34 -2.16 -19.67
C ILE A 343 4.41 -1.68 -18.54
N LEU A 344 4.96 -1.10 -17.47
CA LEU A 344 4.16 -0.61 -16.35
C LEU A 344 3.20 0.50 -16.76
N ALA A 345 3.63 1.42 -17.61
CA ALA A 345 2.78 2.48 -18.14
C ALA A 345 1.63 1.94 -19.01
N ALA A 346 1.87 0.92 -19.82
CA ALA A 346 0.86 0.30 -20.67
C ALA A 346 -0.18 -0.47 -19.85
N ALA A 347 0.22 -1.22 -18.82
CA ALA A 347 -0.68 -1.89 -17.90
C ALA A 347 -1.55 -0.86 -17.15
N GLN A 348 -0.95 0.22 -16.67
CA GLN A 348 -1.67 1.31 -16.00
C GLN A 348 -2.63 2.07 -16.94
N ALA A 349 -2.21 2.32 -18.18
CA ALA A 349 -3.07 2.96 -19.19
C ALA A 349 -4.27 2.05 -19.55
N PHE A 350 -4.06 0.74 -19.61
CA PHE A 350 -5.14 -0.21 -19.85
C PHE A 350 -6.14 -0.25 -18.69
N ALA A 351 -5.68 -0.16 -17.45
CA ALA A 351 -6.55 -0.09 -16.28
C ALA A 351 -7.50 1.12 -16.33
N GLY A 352 -7.10 2.23 -16.98
CA GLY A 352 -8.01 3.34 -17.29
C GLY A 352 -8.67 3.99 -16.07
N GLY A 353 -8.01 3.98 -14.90
CA GLY A 353 -8.53 4.49 -13.63
C GLY A 353 -9.23 3.46 -12.75
N ALA A 354 -9.29 2.18 -13.14
CA ALA A 354 -9.66 1.10 -12.24
C ALA A 354 -8.64 0.99 -11.08
N PRO A 355 -9.08 0.67 -9.86
CA PRO A 355 -8.16 0.46 -8.74
C PRO A 355 -7.19 -0.70 -9.05
N GLN A 356 -5.94 -0.57 -8.63
CA GLN A 356 -4.99 -1.67 -8.69
C GLN A 356 -5.44 -2.80 -7.77
N HIS A 357 -5.66 -4.00 -8.33
CA HIS A 357 -6.17 -5.14 -7.58
C HIS A 357 -5.08 -5.93 -6.87
N ASP A 358 -3.89 -6.06 -7.48
CA ASP A 358 -2.74 -6.78 -6.91
C ASP A 358 -1.44 -6.02 -7.04
N ASP A 359 -0.42 -6.45 -6.27
CA ASP A 359 0.91 -5.90 -6.33
C ASP A 359 1.49 -6.13 -7.74
N MET A 360 2.17 -5.14 -8.30
CA MET A 360 2.76 -5.21 -9.63
C MET A 360 4.28 -5.21 -9.51
N THR A 361 4.92 -6.35 -9.71
CA THR A 361 6.37 -6.46 -9.69
C THR A 361 6.92 -6.89 -11.05
N LEU A 362 7.92 -6.18 -11.51
CA LEU A 362 8.57 -6.40 -12.79
C LEU A 362 10.08 -6.33 -12.62
N VAL A 363 10.79 -7.36 -13.12
CA VAL A 363 12.24 -7.38 -13.26
C VAL A 363 12.58 -7.61 -14.72
N VAL A 364 13.48 -6.80 -15.25
CA VAL A 364 13.90 -6.85 -16.64
C VAL A 364 15.42 -7.00 -16.69
N LEU A 365 15.88 -8.02 -17.41
CA LEU A 365 17.30 -8.28 -17.63
C LEU A 365 17.58 -8.27 -19.13
N ARG A 366 18.74 -7.76 -19.52
CA ARG A 366 19.27 -7.84 -20.88
C ARG A 366 20.69 -8.35 -20.84
N MET A 367 20.94 -9.39 -21.59
CA MET A 367 22.28 -9.93 -21.80
C MET A 367 23.06 -9.01 -22.76
N ALA A 368 24.13 -8.35 -22.25
CA ALA A 368 24.88 -7.30 -22.93
C ALA A 368 26.28 -7.80 -23.41
#